data_84d968ec79d456581de5237a7942b3bc
#
_entry.id   84d968ec79d456581de5237a7942b3bc
#
_cell.length_a   1.000
_cell.length_b   1.000
_cell.length_c   1.000
_cell.angle_alpha   90.00
_cell.angle_beta   90.00
_cell.angle_gamma   90.00
#
_symmetry.space_group_name_H-M   'P 1'
#
loop_
_entity.id
_entity.type
_entity.pdbx_description
1 polymer ?
#
loop_
_entity_poly.entity_id
_entity_poly.type
_entity_poly.pdbx_seq_one_letter_code
_entity_poly.pdbx_strand_id
1 'polypeptide(L)'
;MLQSVNPATVQPKAAVTVHHLRQVLLWPLRLVPAEGSDDSEQRRAPWRALRALGDASPWREHDDEYTGDADHFHERHYNEFIAFLPYVQRFLYGEGRARRAGQVDPASPGDLNPSGGRAGPARTRGLGEEAASAGSPMRVFRRRDIAAMRVTARAGDEPVTLQVVHVDLYFFYGVDIVLLNVELAADGLPLPQVQELLYRGGRAYPAGWEADGSPRHGLAACEWLDEYGRVLCASDATAREAFLAHVAEHRAPRFSAHWEFVLAPLVNHHSGQAGVLRFRQIEYYRMPMMAYLAVDDPDALERADFVRLGLATGGDAAAGLPYAETHLGDFEQRFCYDRFWAATGAAPHTRYVCSGLALVVVGDSQSAFYRCGDRGVLAQFRHQHFLLFLIAHFQKATLLMVSDQLAEALMALDPTKPETVKRFKRRIRIAYVAFLSFTHRYWFHDISEQAHVKTLFRMCREHLEIEPLYAEVKERIHDMNGYLDADSIRRQANTVVRLTVVTIFGLIGTVTTGFLGMNLLAEADAPWPAKLAAFLLVFVPTIALTLYTIVKSKRLSDFLDLLSDERVSAWAKTRAFFAVWGRG
;
A
#
# COMPACT_ATOMS: atom_id res chain seq x y z
N MET A 1 -34.52 57.71 -24.29
CA MET A 1 -35.43 56.69 -23.77
C MET A 1 -34.61 55.41 -23.59
N LEU A 2 -34.08 55.20 -22.40
CA LEU A 2 -33.41 53.97 -21.99
C LEU A 2 -34.48 53.08 -21.38
N GLN A 3 -34.88 52.01 -22.05
CA GLN A 3 -35.77 50.99 -21.48
C GLN A 3 -35.00 50.23 -20.37
N SER A 4 -35.51 50.33 -19.15
CA SER A 4 -35.09 49.52 -18.02
C SER A 4 -35.45 48.06 -18.29
N VAL A 5 -34.45 47.21 -18.53
CA VAL A 5 -34.61 45.78 -18.54
C VAL A 5 -34.91 45.34 -17.10
N ASN A 6 -36.11 44.85 -16.87
CA ASN A 6 -36.57 44.28 -15.62
C ASN A 6 -35.68 43.03 -15.32
N PRO A 7 -35.03 42.93 -14.15
CA PRO A 7 -34.37 41.70 -13.78
C PRO A 7 -35.45 40.64 -13.58
N ALA A 8 -35.45 39.62 -14.48
CA ALA A 8 -36.30 38.46 -14.33
C ALA A 8 -36.10 37.91 -12.91
N THR A 9 -37.17 37.88 -12.13
CA THR A 9 -37.23 37.18 -10.85
C THR A 9 -36.91 35.72 -11.11
N VAL A 10 -35.67 35.34 -10.84
CA VAL A 10 -35.28 33.94 -10.80
C VAL A 10 -36.07 33.32 -9.65
N GLN A 11 -37.09 32.56 -9.96
CA GLN A 11 -37.78 31.75 -8.97
C GLN A 11 -36.74 30.84 -8.31
N PRO A 12 -36.72 30.77 -6.97
CA PRO A 12 -35.82 29.85 -6.30
C PRO A 12 -36.15 28.43 -6.80
N LYS A 13 -35.18 27.81 -7.45
CA LYS A 13 -35.24 26.40 -7.90
C LYS A 13 -35.57 25.55 -6.67
N ALA A 14 -36.53 24.63 -6.78
CA ALA A 14 -36.82 23.66 -5.72
C ALA A 14 -35.52 22.98 -5.31
N ALA A 15 -35.21 23.00 -4.02
CA ALA A 15 -33.99 22.39 -3.53
C ALA A 15 -34.08 20.86 -3.72
N VAL A 16 -33.16 20.29 -4.48
CA VAL A 16 -33.07 18.83 -4.67
C VAL A 16 -32.78 18.16 -3.33
N THR A 17 -33.59 17.14 -2.99
CA THR A 17 -33.43 16.38 -1.77
C THR A 17 -32.77 15.04 -2.06
N VAL A 18 -31.76 14.70 -1.27
CA VAL A 18 -31.11 13.39 -1.26
C VAL A 18 -31.85 12.52 -0.26
N HIS A 19 -32.74 11.65 -0.75
CA HIS A 19 -33.55 10.76 0.07
C HIS A 19 -32.73 9.69 0.78
N HIS A 20 -31.65 9.23 0.13
CA HIS A 20 -30.73 8.28 0.73
C HIS A 20 -29.30 8.58 0.29
N LEU A 21 -28.46 8.85 1.26
CA LEU A 21 -27.01 9.03 1.10
C LEU A 21 -26.27 7.84 1.67
N ARG A 22 -25.31 7.31 0.92
CA ARG A 22 -24.23 6.45 1.42
C ARG A 22 -22.92 7.10 1.08
N GLN A 23 -22.02 7.18 2.05
CA GLN A 23 -20.65 7.65 1.86
C GLN A 23 -19.69 6.61 2.38
N VAL A 24 -18.71 6.25 1.59
CA VAL A 24 -17.58 5.41 1.95
C VAL A 24 -16.34 6.28 1.95
N LEU A 25 -15.61 6.29 3.05
CA LEU A 25 -14.29 6.90 3.17
C LEU A 25 -13.25 5.79 3.21
N LEU A 26 -12.30 5.82 2.30
CA LEU A 26 -11.23 4.83 2.21
C LEU A 26 -9.89 5.51 2.49
N TRP A 27 -9.15 5.02 3.50
CA TRP A 27 -7.88 5.63 3.88
C TRP A 27 -6.72 4.64 3.82
N PRO A 28 -5.88 4.73 2.78
CA PRO A 28 -4.67 3.93 2.68
C PRO A 28 -3.60 4.41 3.66
N LEU A 29 -3.05 3.49 4.45
CA LEU A 29 -2.01 3.73 5.44
C LEU A 29 -0.87 2.72 5.25
N ARG A 30 0.37 3.17 5.39
CA ARG A 30 1.55 2.31 5.42
C ARG A 30 1.80 1.81 6.83
N LEU A 31 1.88 0.50 7.00
CA LEU A 31 2.34 -0.10 8.25
C LEU A 31 3.86 0.03 8.37
N VAL A 32 4.31 0.38 9.55
CA VAL A 32 5.73 0.50 9.87
C VAL A 32 6.08 -0.62 10.84
N PRO A 33 7.04 -1.51 10.49
CA PRO A 33 7.49 -2.55 11.38
C PRO A 33 8.01 -1.98 12.70
N ALA A 34 7.72 -2.63 13.82
CA ALA A 34 8.30 -2.24 15.10
C ALA A 34 9.83 -2.34 15.04
N GLU A 35 10.53 -1.38 15.64
CA GLU A 35 11.98 -1.40 15.70
C GLU A 35 12.44 -2.65 16.46
N GLY A 36 13.30 -3.44 15.81
CA GLY A 36 13.84 -4.69 16.38
C GLY A 36 13.07 -5.97 16.04
N SER A 37 11.89 -5.90 15.41
CA SER A 37 11.23 -7.10 14.90
C SER A 37 11.83 -7.51 13.55
N ASP A 38 12.80 -8.42 13.60
CA ASP A 38 13.36 -9.06 12.39
C ASP A 38 12.47 -10.25 11.93
N ASP A 39 11.29 -10.38 12.53
CA ASP A 39 10.36 -11.48 12.28
C ASP A 39 9.70 -11.30 10.90
N SER A 40 10.21 -12.09 9.95
CA SER A 40 9.71 -12.11 8.58
C SER A 40 8.25 -12.56 8.50
N GLU A 41 7.76 -13.29 9.48
CA GLU A 41 6.39 -13.79 9.53
C GLU A 41 5.40 -12.71 9.99
N GLN A 42 5.79 -11.90 10.97
CA GLN A 42 4.98 -10.75 11.42
C GLN A 42 4.80 -9.71 10.29
N ARG A 43 5.82 -9.53 9.44
CA ARG A 43 5.71 -8.66 8.26
C ARG A 43 4.75 -9.19 7.20
N ARG A 44 4.65 -10.52 7.04
CA ARG A 44 3.75 -11.13 6.05
C ARG A 44 2.29 -11.10 6.49
N ALA A 45 2.01 -11.10 7.79
CA ALA A 45 0.68 -11.17 8.37
C ALA A 45 0.54 -10.20 9.54
N PRO A 46 0.56 -8.86 9.30
CA PRO A 46 0.56 -7.85 10.37
C PRO A 46 -0.69 -7.93 11.26
N TRP A 47 -1.82 -8.41 10.74
CA TRP A 47 -3.06 -8.59 11.51
C TRP A 47 -2.94 -9.56 12.68
N ARG A 48 -1.95 -10.48 12.68
CA ARG A 48 -1.74 -11.40 13.82
C ARG A 48 -1.52 -10.66 15.14
N ALA A 49 -0.83 -9.51 15.05
CA ALA A 49 -0.62 -8.66 16.23
C ALA A 49 -1.94 -8.07 16.75
N LEU A 50 -2.84 -7.67 15.86
CA LEU A 50 -4.17 -7.17 16.23
C LEU A 50 -5.06 -8.30 16.78
N ARG A 51 -5.01 -9.50 16.16
CA ARG A 51 -5.72 -10.71 16.64
C ARG A 51 -5.27 -11.13 18.03
N ALA A 52 -3.96 -11.02 18.32
CA ALA A 52 -3.39 -11.41 19.61
C ALA A 52 -3.90 -10.56 20.79
N LEU A 53 -4.42 -9.36 20.56
CA LEU A 53 -5.03 -8.52 21.58
C LEU A 53 -6.38 -9.07 22.08
N GLY A 54 -7.04 -9.92 21.32
CA GLY A 54 -8.34 -10.48 21.70
C GLY A 54 -9.32 -9.41 22.16
N ASP A 55 -9.88 -9.58 23.36
CA ASP A 55 -10.88 -8.65 23.92
C ASP A 55 -10.35 -7.27 24.32
N ALA A 56 -9.04 -7.09 24.37
CA ALA A 56 -8.44 -5.78 24.61
C ALA A 56 -8.49 -4.86 23.36
N SER A 57 -8.84 -5.39 22.19
CA SER A 57 -9.01 -4.62 20.96
C SER A 57 -10.49 -4.38 20.65
N PRO A 58 -10.89 -3.18 20.20
CA PRO A 58 -12.24 -2.95 19.67
C PRO A 58 -12.48 -3.63 18.32
N TRP A 59 -11.40 -4.06 17.66
CA TRP A 59 -11.42 -4.72 16.36
C TRP A 59 -11.60 -6.22 16.50
N ARG A 60 -12.53 -6.76 15.72
CA ARG A 60 -12.76 -8.22 15.59
C ARG A 60 -12.52 -8.64 14.16
N GLU A 61 -11.80 -9.73 13.96
CA GLU A 61 -11.70 -10.32 12.63
C GLU A 61 -13.10 -10.66 12.15
N HIS A 62 -13.43 -10.17 10.99
CA HIS A 62 -14.67 -10.45 10.32
C HIS A 62 -14.39 -11.58 9.35
N ASP A 63 -14.94 -12.75 9.65
CA ASP A 63 -14.91 -13.86 8.72
C ASP A 63 -15.68 -13.42 7.48
N ASP A 64 -15.06 -13.61 6.34
CA ASP A 64 -15.67 -13.36 5.05
C ASP A 64 -17.00 -14.10 4.97
N GLU A 65 -18.03 -13.45 4.47
CA GLU A 65 -19.36 -14.02 4.25
C GLU A 65 -19.30 -15.30 3.39
N TYR A 66 -18.16 -15.60 2.78
CA TYR A 66 -17.88 -16.79 1.96
C TYR A 66 -17.17 -17.93 2.72
N THR A 67 -16.78 -17.75 3.98
CA THR A 67 -15.84 -18.67 4.65
C THR A 67 -16.44 -19.87 5.32
N GLY A 68 -17.63 -20.25 5.10
CA GLY A 68 -17.90 -21.60 5.52
C GLY A 68 -19.26 -22.04 5.97
N ASP A 69 -20.20 -21.17 5.99
CA ASP A 69 -21.59 -21.55 6.26
C ASP A 69 -22.40 -21.48 4.95
N ALA A 70 -22.59 -22.64 4.32
CA ALA A 70 -23.39 -22.74 3.09
C ALA A 70 -24.83 -22.26 3.30
N ASP A 71 -25.32 -22.28 4.53
CA ASP A 71 -26.68 -21.85 4.86
C ASP A 71 -26.83 -20.32 4.83
N HIS A 72 -25.74 -19.57 4.92
CA HIS A 72 -25.73 -18.11 4.82
C HIS A 72 -25.30 -17.57 3.44
N PHE A 73 -25.03 -18.46 2.46
CA PHE A 73 -24.66 -18.07 1.11
C PHE A 73 -25.90 -17.80 0.26
N HIS A 74 -26.22 -16.53 0.05
CA HIS A 74 -27.38 -16.09 -0.70
C HIS A 74 -27.06 -15.74 -2.16
N GLU A 75 -28.10 -15.60 -2.99
CA GLU A 75 -27.98 -15.22 -4.41
C GLU A 75 -27.16 -13.91 -4.62
N ARG A 76 -27.21 -12.98 -3.68
CA ARG A 76 -26.40 -11.76 -3.70
C ARG A 76 -24.90 -12.08 -3.70
N HIS A 77 -24.45 -12.97 -2.82
CA HIS A 77 -23.04 -13.39 -2.73
C HIS A 77 -22.60 -14.12 -4.01
N TYR A 78 -23.50 -14.96 -4.56
CA TYR A 78 -23.24 -15.61 -5.84
C TYR A 78 -23.04 -14.59 -6.96
N ASN A 79 -23.93 -13.60 -7.09
CA ASN A 79 -23.85 -12.57 -8.12
C ASN A 79 -22.59 -11.69 -7.99
N GLU A 80 -22.18 -11.39 -6.77
CA GLU A 80 -20.93 -10.67 -6.50
C GLU A 80 -19.72 -11.52 -6.89
N PHE A 81 -19.68 -12.78 -6.46
CA PHE A 81 -18.59 -13.70 -6.75
C PHE A 81 -18.37 -13.88 -8.26
N ILE A 82 -19.45 -14.17 -9.02
CA ILE A 82 -19.34 -14.39 -10.48
C ILE A 82 -19.06 -13.11 -11.27
N ALA A 83 -19.22 -11.93 -10.66
CA ALA A 83 -18.89 -10.67 -11.32
C ALA A 83 -17.39 -10.49 -11.54
N PHE A 84 -16.55 -11.18 -10.77
CA PHE A 84 -15.10 -11.05 -10.84
C PHE A 84 -14.44 -12.19 -11.61
N LEU A 85 -13.30 -11.89 -12.22
CA LEU A 85 -12.47 -12.89 -12.90
C LEU A 85 -11.86 -13.89 -11.90
N PRO A 86 -11.58 -15.14 -12.28
CA PRO A 86 -11.16 -16.20 -11.33
C PRO A 86 -9.94 -15.87 -10.48
N TYR A 87 -8.98 -15.12 -11.01
CA TYR A 87 -7.79 -14.71 -10.24
C TYR A 87 -8.11 -13.61 -9.22
N VAL A 88 -9.12 -12.76 -9.50
CA VAL A 88 -9.62 -11.75 -8.55
C VAL A 88 -10.50 -12.43 -7.48
N GLN A 89 -11.29 -13.43 -7.86
CA GLN A 89 -12.06 -14.25 -6.91
C GLN A 89 -11.11 -14.88 -5.87
N ARG A 90 -9.98 -15.46 -6.31
CA ARG A 90 -8.99 -16.01 -5.38
C ARG A 90 -8.38 -14.96 -4.45
N PHE A 91 -8.18 -13.75 -4.94
CA PHE A 91 -7.70 -12.64 -4.11
C PHE A 91 -8.74 -12.20 -3.08
N LEU A 92 -9.99 -12.03 -3.48
CA LEU A 92 -11.05 -11.52 -2.60
C LEU A 92 -11.53 -12.59 -1.61
N TYR A 93 -11.74 -13.81 -2.10
CA TYR A 93 -12.46 -14.86 -1.36
C TYR A 93 -11.59 -16.07 -1.01
N GLY A 94 -10.34 -16.12 -1.48
CA GLY A 94 -9.45 -17.24 -1.27
C GLY A 94 -9.70 -18.42 -2.21
N GLU A 95 -8.99 -19.52 -1.95
CA GLU A 95 -9.20 -20.79 -2.63
C GLU A 95 -10.18 -21.63 -1.82
N GLY A 96 -11.27 -22.08 -2.46
CA GLY A 96 -12.23 -23.00 -1.85
C GLY A 96 -11.55 -24.28 -1.35
N ARG A 97 -12.18 -24.98 -0.41
CA ARG A 97 -11.66 -26.26 0.10
C ARG A 97 -11.49 -27.25 -1.05
N ALA A 98 -10.26 -27.56 -1.42
CA ALA A 98 -9.99 -28.66 -2.35
C ALA A 98 -10.52 -29.96 -1.71
N ARG A 99 -11.45 -30.65 -2.37
CA ARG A 99 -11.85 -31.99 -1.95
C ARG A 99 -10.61 -32.88 -2.02
N ARG A 100 -10.23 -33.48 -0.91
CA ARG A 100 -9.24 -34.56 -0.92
C ARG A 100 -9.86 -35.72 -1.70
N ALA A 101 -9.14 -36.25 -2.69
CA ALA A 101 -9.56 -37.43 -3.40
C ALA A 101 -9.85 -38.54 -2.37
N GLY A 102 -11.09 -39.03 -2.30
CA GLY A 102 -11.55 -40.02 -1.34
C GLY A 102 -12.54 -39.54 -0.27
N GLN A 103 -12.91 -38.26 -0.22
CA GLN A 103 -13.94 -37.78 0.69
C GLN A 103 -15.32 -37.93 0.03
N VAL A 104 -16.10 -38.90 0.51
CA VAL A 104 -17.49 -39.18 0.06
C VAL A 104 -18.40 -38.03 0.44
N ASP A 105 -19.24 -37.59 -0.50
CA ASP A 105 -20.25 -36.54 -0.29
C ASP A 105 -21.35 -37.05 0.64
N PRO A 106 -21.59 -36.43 1.81
CA PRO A 106 -22.69 -36.85 2.68
C PRO A 106 -24.08 -36.62 2.06
N ALA A 107 -24.17 -35.91 0.92
CA ALA A 107 -25.41 -35.64 0.21
C ALA A 107 -25.69 -36.59 -0.96
N SER A 108 -24.85 -37.59 -1.25
CA SER A 108 -25.16 -38.62 -2.25
C SER A 108 -26.02 -39.71 -1.62
N PRO A 109 -27.28 -39.89 -2.03
CA PRO A 109 -28.09 -40.99 -1.56
C PRO A 109 -27.66 -42.29 -2.26
N GLY A 110 -26.74 -43.05 -1.65
CA GLY A 110 -26.36 -44.32 -2.27
C GLY A 110 -25.24 -45.14 -1.67
N ASP A 111 -24.65 -44.82 -0.52
CA ASP A 111 -23.68 -45.75 0.10
C ASP A 111 -23.85 -45.82 1.63
N LEU A 112 -24.82 -46.59 2.06
CA LEU A 112 -24.91 -47.10 3.42
C LEU A 112 -24.03 -48.38 3.52
N ASN A 113 -22.81 -48.25 3.97
CA ASN A 113 -22.04 -49.40 4.44
C ASN A 113 -21.57 -49.16 5.89
N PRO A 114 -22.09 -49.92 6.88
CA PRO A 114 -21.78 -49.73 8.28
C PRO A 114 -20.55 -50.57 8.67
N SER A 115 -19.38 -50.00 8.64
CA SER A 115 -18.26 -50.57 9.37
C SER A 115 -17.49 -49.49 10.12
N GLY A 116 -17.63 -49.55 11.44
CA GLY A 116 -17.07 -48.61 12.40
C GLY A 116 -15.55 -48.60 12.41
N GLY A 117 -15.00 -47.41 12.26
CA GLY A 117 -13.58 -47.10 12.52
C GLY A 117 -13.49 -46.00 13.56
N ARG A 118 -12.87 -46.29 14.68
CA ARG A 118 -12.60 -45.38 15.82
C ARG A 118 -11.92 -44.11 15.35
N ALA A 119 -12.44 -42.97 15.80
CA ALA A 119 -11.80 -41.65 15.71
C ALA A 119 -10.46 -41.68 16.48
N GLY A 120 -9.37 -41.46 15.79
CA GLY A 120 -8.06 -41.20 16.38
C GLY A 120 -7.96 -39.78 16.91
N PRO A 121 -7.07 -39.52 17.89
CA PRO A 121 -6.97 -38.21 18.53
C PRO A 121 -6.60 -37.10 17.54
N ALA A 122 -7.25 -35.96 17.70
CA ALA A 122 -6.98 -34.74 16.93
C ALA A 122 -5.48 -34.38 17.03
N ARG A 123 -4.77 -34.50 15.92
CA ARG A 123 -3.41 -33.96 15.79
C ARG A 123 -3.48 -32.45 15.83
N THR A 124 -2.86 -31.86 16.83
CA THR A 124 -2.53 -30.42 16.87
C THR A 124 -1.73 -30.07 15.62
N ARG A 125 -2.35 -29.32 14.71
CA ARG A 125 -1.70 -28.79 13.52
C ARG A 125 -0.63 -27.77 13.96
N GLY A 126 0.61 -27.98 13.55
CA GLY A 126 1.72 -27.09 13.80
C GLY A 126 1.55 -25.75 13.06
N LEU A 127 2.05 -24.68 13.66
CA LEU A 127 2.01 -23.28 13.23
C LEU A 127 2.51 -23.00 11.78
N GLY A 128 3.11 -23.98 11.09
CA GLY A 128 3.56 -23.86 9.69
C GLY A 128 2.51 -24.23 8.62
N GLU A 129 1.38 -24.83 9.01
CA GLU A 129 0.32 -25.26 8.07
C GLU A 129 -0.76 -24.18 7.84
N GLU A 130 -0.82 -23.12 8.64
CA GLU A 130 -1.79 -22.03 8.45
C GLU A 130 -1.51 -21.15 7.21
N ALA A 131 -0.27 -21.10 6.74
CA ALA A 131 0.07 -20.40 5.48
C ALA A 131 -0.42 -21.14 4.22
N ALA A 132 -0.77 -22.40 4.34
CA ALA A 132 -1.32 -23.26 3.29
C ALA A 132 -2.83 -23.48 3.43
N SER A 133 -3.49 -22.90 4.44
CA SER A 133 -4.95 -22.95 4.54
C SER A 133 -5.58 -22.00 3.53
N ALA A 134 -6.55 -22.51 2.80
CA ALA A 134 -7.31 -21.97 1.68
C ALA A 134 -8.04 -20.62 1.92
N GLY A 135 -7.52 -19.74 2.73
CA GLY A 135 -8.12 -18.44 3.05
C GLY A 135 -7.67 -17.31 2.11
N SER A 136 -8.51 -16.28 1.98
CA SER A 136 -8.18 -15.06 1.25
C SER A 136 -6.86 -14.44 1.74
N PRO A 137 -6.00 -13.94 0.83
CA PRO A 137 -4.83 -13.16 1.21
C PRO A 137 -5.19 -11.78 1.78
N MET A 138 -6.46 -11.39 1.72
CA MET A 138 -7.03 -10.21 2.35
C MET A 138 -7.71 -10.61 3.67
N ARG A 139 -7.52 -9.84 4.73
CA ARG A 139 -8.17 -10.02 6.02
C ARG A 139 -8.88 -8.75 6.43
N VAL A 140 -10.08 -8.91 6.95
CA VAL A 140 -10.95 -7.80 7.35
C VAL A 140 -11.13 -7.84 8.86
N PHE A 141 -10.97 -6.69 9.50
CA PHE A 141 -11.26 -6.50 10.92
C PHE A 141 -12.33 -5.41 11.05
N ARG A 142 -13.40 -5.70 11.74
CA ARG A 142 -14.54 -4.79 11.94
C ARG A 142 -14.58 -4.26 13.35
N ARG A 143 -14.83 -2.96 13.47
CA ARG A 143 -15.10 -2.26 14.72
C ARG A 143 -16.60 -2.11 14.93
N ARG A 144 -17.11 -2.39 16.14
CA ARG A 144 -18.55 -2.42 16.42
C ARG A 144 -19.00 -1.47 17.52
N ASP A 145 -18.08 -0.79 18.18
CA ASP A 145 -18.35 0.11 19.29
C ASP A 145 -18.84 1.51 18.85
N ILE A 146 -18.76 1.82 17.55
CA ILE A 146 -19.15 3.10 16.97
C ILE A 146 -20.47 2.90 16.20
N ALA A 147 -21.50 3.63 16.57
CA ALA A 147 -22.82 3.53 15.93
C ALA A 147 -23.17 4.72 15.04
N ALA A 148 -22.66 5.92 15.37
CA ALA A 148 -22.95 7.13 14.59
C ALA A 148 -21.77 8.10 14.60
N MET A 149 -21.80 9.02 13.63
CA MET A 149 -20.88 10.15 13.49
C MET A 149 -21.71 11.44 13.45
N ARG A 150 -21.56 12.31 14.44
CA ARG A 150 -22.21 13.63 14.45
C ARG A 150 -21.24 14.65 13.90
N VAL A 151 -21.65 15.39 12.88
CA VAL A 151 -20.79 16.33 12.16
C VAL A 151 -21.44 17.69 12.02
N THR A 152 -20.64 18.75 12.16
CA THR A 152 -21.01 20.11 11.82
C THR A 152 -20.13 20.56 10.66
N ALA A 153 -20.72 20.87 9.52
CA ALA A 153 -19.96 21.18 8.31
C ALA A 153 -19.22 22.53 8.44
N ARG A 154 -19.92 23.58 8.81
CA ARG A 154 -19.37 24.93 9.04
C ARG A 154 -19.72 25.42 10.44
N ALA A 155 -18.94 26.33 10.97
CA ALA A 155 -19.26 26.97 12.25
C ALA A 155 -20.63 27.66 12.17
N GLY A 156 -21.54 27.27 13.09
CA GLY A 156 -22.91 27.79 13.13
C GLY A 156 -23.94 26.96 12.35
N ASP A 157 -23.53 25.95 11.58
CA ASP A 157 -24.49 25.02 10.95
C ASP A 157 -25.09 24.06 11.99
N GLU A 158 -26.31 23.59 11.72
CA GLU A 158 -26.94 22.54 12.52
C GLU A 158 -26.17 21.21 12.35
N PRO A 159 -25.91 20.50 13.45
CA PRO A 159 -25.25 19.22 13.40
C PRO A 159 -26.07 18.15 12.65
N VAL A 160 -25.41 17.37 11.83
CA VAL A 160 -25.98 16.23 11.13
C VAL A 160 -25.45 14.95 11.75
N THR A 161 -26.35 13.99 12.04
CA THR A 161 -25.97 12.65 12.51
C THR A 161 -25.99 11.68 11.35
N LEU A 162 -24.83 11.09 11.05
CA LEU A 162 -24.66 10.03 10.06
C LEU A 162 -24.60 8.69 10.77
N GLN A 163 -25.36 7.71 10.31
CA GLN A 163 -25.28 6.33 10.82
C GLN A 163 -23.99 5.69 10.35
N VAL A 164 -23.27 5.04 11.23
CA VAL A 164 -22.10 4.22 10.88
C VAL A 164 -22.58 2.83 10.50
N VAL A 165 -22.32 2.43 9.25
CA VAL A 165 -22.71 1.12 8.74
C VAL A 165 -21.59 0.12 8.98
N HIS A 166 -20.36 0.49 8.59
CA HIS A 166 -19.16 -0.30 8.77
C HIS A 166 -17.99 0.59 9.11
N VAL A 167 -17.11 0.08 9.99
CA VAL A 167 -15.75 0.59 10.20
C VAL A 167 -14.84 -0.62 10.12
N ASP A 168 -14.09 -0.73 9.03
CA ASP A 168 -13.30 -1.92 8.70
C ASP A 168 -11.84 -1.58 8.43
N LEU A 169 -10.94 -2.49 8.78
CA LEU A 169 -9.53 -2.49 8.38
C LEU A 169 -9.27 -3.66 7.45
N TYR A 170 -8.76 -3.36 6.27
CA TYR A 170 -8.37 -4.35 5.26
C TYR A 170 -6.86 -4.52 5.27
N PHE A 171 -6.39 -5.70 5.63
CA PHE A 171 -4.98 -6.10 5.61
C PHE A 171 -4.71 -7.02 4.42
N PHE A 172 -3.48 -6.95 3.87
CA PHE A 172 -3.06 -7.74 2.71
C PHE A 172 -1.82 -8.54 3.03
N TYR A 173 -1.81 -9.82 2.68
CA TYR A 173 -0.69 -10.73 2.97
C TYR A 173 0.58 -10.31 2.22
N GLY A 174 1.66 -10.08 2.95
CA GLY A 174 2.96 -9.74 2.39
C GLY A 174 3.09 -8.33 1.84
N VAL A 175 2.15 -7.42 2.18
CA VAL A 175 2.18 -6.01 1.81
C VAL A 175 1.95 -5.16 3.07
N ASP A 176 2.83 -4.20 3.31
CA ASP A 176 2.78 -3.32 4.49
C ASP A 176 1.77 -2.16 4.29
N ILE A 177 0.58 -2.49 3.79
CA ILE A 177 -0.54 -1.56 3.60
C ILE A 177 -1.73 -2.05 4.39
N VAL A 178 -2.45 -1.11 5.03
CA VAL A 178 -3.77 -1.29 5.59
C VAL A 178 -4.69 -0.22 5.04
N LEU A 179 -5.92 -0.58 4.69
CA LEU A 179 -6.94 0.36 4.27
C LEU A 179 -7.99 0.45 5.37
N LEU A 180 -8.20 1.67 5.90
CA LEU A 180 -9.36 1.96 6.74
C LEU A 180 -10.55 2.27 5.83
N ASN A 181 -11.66 1.61 6.06
CA ASN A 181 -12.95 1.86 5.44
C ASN A 181 -13.94 2.36 6.49
N VAL A 182 -14.63 3.46 6.21
CA VAL A 182 -15.72 3.96 7.03
C VAL A 182 -16.92 4.18 6.12
N GLU A 183 -17.97 3.38 6.28
CA GLU A 183 -19.23 3.55 5.55
C GLU A 183 -20.24 4.27 6.45
N LEU A 184 -20.76 5.39 5.94
CA LEU A 184 -21.72 6.27 6.59
C LEU A 184 -23.02 6.33 5.79
N ALA A 185 -24.14 6.54 6.48
CA ALA A 185 -25.46 6.70 5.86
C ALA A 185 -26.23 7.86 6.47
N ALA A 186 -27.05 8.50 5.65
CA ALA A 186 -28.04 9.49 6.10
C ALA A 186 -29.20 9.56 5.11
N ASP A 187 -30.34 10.02 5.60
CA ASP A 187 -31.56 10.14 4.80
C ASP A 187 -32.10 11.59 4.86
N GLY A 188 -32.74 12.03 3.78
CA GLY A 188 -33.52 13.28 3.74
C GLY A 188 -32.68 14.55 3.82
N LEU A 189 -31.46 14.56 3.29
CA LEU A 189 -30.59 15.72 3.32
C LEU A 189 -30.74 16.60 2.06
N PRO A 190 -30.71 17.94 2.19
CA PRO A 190 -30.59 18.82 1.04
C PRO A 190 -29.28 18.57 0.27
N LEU A 191 -29.33 18.62 -1.06
CA LEU A 191 -28.14 18.40 -1.92
C LEU A 191 -26.94 19.29 -1.57
N PRO A 192 -27.10 20.62 -1.30
CA PRO A 192 -25.96 21.46 -0.91
C PRO A 192 -25.29 21.02 0.40
N GLN A 193 -26.08 20.51 1.36
CA GLN A 193 -25.54 19.96 2.60
C GLN A 193 -24.75 18.68 2.35
N VAL A 194 -25.23 17.79 1.47
CA VAL A 194 -24.50 16.60 1.05
C VAL A 194 -23.20 16.99 0.35
N GLN A 195 -23.22 17.96 -0.56
CA GLN A 195 -22.00 18.47 -1.23
C GLN A 195 -20.97 19.00 -0.21
N GLU A 196 -21.40 19.74 0.82
CA GLU A 196 -20.51 20.20 1.89
C GLU A 196 -19.97 19.04 2.75
N LEU A 197 -20.80 18.04 3.08
CA LEU A 197 -20.36 16.85 3.80
C LEU A 197 -19.29 16.07 3.00
N LEU A 198 -19.54 15.85 1.71
CA LEU A 198 -18.57 15.18 0.83
C LEU A 198 -17.28 15.99 0.64
N TYR A 199 -17.38 17.30 0.60
CA TYR A 199 -16.23 18.20 0.47
C TYR A 199 -15.36 18.25 1.72
N ARG A 200 -15.99 18.38 2.92
CA ARG A 200 -15.29 18.60 4.19
C ARG A 200 -14.97 17.32 4.95
N GLY A 201 -15.75 16.27 4.71
CA GLY A 201 -15.53 14.97 5.32
C GLY A 201 -14.27 14.26 4.83
N GLY A 202 -13.82 13.25 5.58
CA GLY A 202 -12.69 12.42 5.20
C GLY A 202 -11.35 13.16 5.13
N ARG A 203 -11.10 14.09 6.04
CA ARG A 203 -9.81 14.77 6.16
C ARG A 203 -9.10 14.35 7.43
N ALA A 204 -7.88 13.87 7.28
CA ALA A 204 -7.09 13.34 8.39
C ALA A 204 -6.66 14.44 9.39
N TYR A 205 -6.48 15.65 8.90
CA TYR A 205 -6.07 16.85 9.66
C TYR A 205 -6.48 18.13 8.93
N PRO A 206 -6.53 19.28 9.62
CA PRO A 206 -6.85 20.55 8.98
C PRO A 206 -5.83 20.97 7.93
N ALA A 207 -6.29 21.53 6.82
CA ALA A 207 -5.40 22.17 5.81
C ALA A 207 -4.86 23.53 6.27
N GLY A 208 -5.43 24.07 7.33
CA GLY A 208 -5.15 25.38 7.93
C GLY A 208 -6.35 25.83 8.76
N TRP A 209 -6.37 27.07 9.19
CA TRP A 209 -7.42 27.63 10.02
C TRP A 209 -7.92 28.94 9.43
N GLU A 210 -9.19 29.20 9.60
CA GLU A 210 -9.83 30.49 9.30
C GLU A 210 -9.57 31.49 10.44
N ALA A 211 -9.99 32.74 10.25
CA ALA A 211 -9.79 33.81 11.25
C ALA A 211 -10.51 33.52 12.57
N ASP A 212 -11.62 32.79 12.52
CA ASP A 212 -12.42 32.38 13.70
C ASP A 212 -11.85 31.14 14.40
N GLY A 213 -10.73 30.58 13.91
CA GLY A 213 -10.10 29.36 14.44
C GLY A 213 -10.72 28.06 13.93
N SER A 214 -11.75 28.11 13.09
CA SER A 214 -12.31 26.90 12.47
C SER A 214 -11.36 26.26 11.46
N PRO A 215 -11.39 24.92 11.28
CA PRO A 215 -10.49 24.23 10.35
C PRO A 215 -10.86 24.55 8.90
N ARG A 216 -9.88 25.05 8.14
CA ARG A 216 -10.05 25.34 6.72
C ARG A 216 -10.29 24.05 5.94
N HIS A 217 -11.32 24.04 5.11
CA HIS A 217 -11.76 22.91 4.27
C HIS A 217 -12.15 21.65 5.04
N GLY A 218 -12.07 21.61 6.36
CA GLY A 218 -12.49 20.51 7.22
C GLY A 218 -13.88 20.72 7.81
N LEU A 219 -14.37 19.70 8.50
CA LEU A 219 -15.56 19.80 9.34
C LEU A 219 -15.27 20.69 10.54
N ALA A 220 -16.19 21.61 10.88
CA ALA A 220 -16.05 22.47 12.05
C ALA A 220 -16.05 21.67 13.36
N ALA A 221 -16.89 20.62 13.43
CA ALA A 221 -16.88 19.65 14.51
C ALA A 221 -17.20 18.24 13.99
N CYS A 222 -16.67 17.24 14.67
CA CYS A 222 -16.92 15.84 14.38
C CYS A 222 -16.82 15.03 15.67
N GLU A 223 -17.79 14.17 15.92
CA GLU A 223 -17.88 13.32 17.10
C GLU A 223 -18.31 11.91 16.73
N TRP A 224 -17.62 10.90 17.29
CA TRP A 224 -18.04 9.53 17.22
C TRP A 224 -18.94 9.19 18.40
N LEU A 225 -20.05 8.52 18.13
CA LEU A 225 -21.06 8.18 19.12
C LEU A 225 -21.25 6.65 19.20
N ASP A 226 -21.54 6.19 20.41
CA ASP A 226 -21.96 4.80 20.64
C ASP A 226 -23.46 4.59 20.32
N GLU A 227 -23.97 3.38 20.55
CA GLU A 227 -25.37 3.02 20.35
C GLU A 227 -26.36 3.79 21.25
N TYR A 228 -25.86 4.35 22.36
CA TYR A 228 -26.65 5.15 23.31
C TYR A 228 -26.56 6.67 23.02
N GLY A 229 -25.84 7.07 21.96
CA GLY A 229 -25.63 8.47 21.60
C GLY A 229 -24.58 9.20 22.47
N ARG A 230 -23.79 8.48 23.28
CA ARG A 230 -22.70 9.05 24.08
C ARG A 230 -21.49 9.32 23.19
N VAL A 231 -20.84 10.47 23.42
CA VAL A 231 -19.62 10.83 22.69
C VAL A 231 -18.46 9.94 23.13
N LEU A 232 -17.92 9.16 22.20
CA LEU A 232 -16.73 8.34 22.38
C LEU A 232 -15.45 9.16 22.18
N CYS A 233 -15.43 10.01 21.17
CA CYS A 233 -14.32 10.89 20.86
C CYS A 233 -14.79 12.05 20.00
N ALA A 234 -14.23 13.24 20.23
CA ALA A 234 -14.48 14.43 19.45
C ALA A 234 -13.20 14.87 18.68
N SER A 235 -13.41 15.59 17.59
CA SER A 235 -12.32 16.21 16.84
C SER A 235 -11.66 17.33 17.63
N ASP A 236 -10.33 17.39 17.57
CA ASP A 236 -9.50 18.45 18.11
C ASP A 236 -8.93 19.38 17.01
N ALA A 237 -9.57 19.40 15.84
CA ALA A 237 -9.09 20.13 14.65
C ALA A 237 -8.93 21.65 14.87
N THR A 238 -9.57 22.22 15.90
CA THR A 238 -9.42 23.63 16.31
C THR A 238 -8.17 23.90 17.15
N ALA A 239 -7.49 22.85 17.65
CA ALA A 239 -6.29 22.98 18.50
C ALA A 239 -5.04 23.33 17.67
N ARG A 240 -5.06 24.45 16.96
CA ARG A 240 -4.03 24.91 16.00
C ARG A 240 -2.61 24.73 16.50
N GLU A 241 -2.32 25.19 17.73
CA GLU A 241 -0.97 25.19 18.29
C GLU A 241 -0.41 23.76 18.44
N ALA A 242 -1.25 22.79 18.78
CA ALA A 242 -0.85 21.41 18.91
C ALA A 242 -0.44 20.78 17.55
N PHE A 243 -1.13 21.13 16.46
CA PHE A 243 -0.78 20.68 15.11
C PHE A 243 0.54 21.32 14.65
N LEU A 244 0.72 22.62 14.88
CA LEU A 244 1.93 23.34 14.51
C LEU A 244 3.15 22.84 15.28
N ALA A 245 3.04 22.64 16.58
CA ALA A 245 4.11 22.10 17.43
C ALA A 245 4.53 20.69 16.97
N HIS A 246 3.56 19.80 16.69
CA HIS A 246 3.85 18.45 16.23
C HIS A 246 4.62 18.43 14.89
N VAL A 247 4.21 19.26 13.92
CA VAL A 247 4.92 19.36 12.63
C VAL A 247 6.33 19.93 12.81
N ALA A 248 6.48 20.93 13.69
CA ALA A 248 7.79 21.52 13.98
C ALA A 248 8.77 20.50 14.58
N GLU A 249 8.28 19.61 15.44
CA GLU A 249 9.08 18.60 16.12
C GLU A 249 9.36 17.38 15.21
N HIS A 250 8.31 16.80 14.61
CA HIS A 250 8.39 15.50 13.95
C HIS A 250 8.54 15.56 12.43
N ARG A 251 8.36 16.74 11.81
CA ARG A 251 8.33 16.90 10.33
C ARG A 251 7.32 15.96 9.65
N ALA A 252 6.24 15.68 10.37
CA ALA A 252 5.14 14.81 9.95
C ALA A 252 3.80 15.43 10.40
N PRO A 253 2.69 15.15 9.70
CA PRO A 253 1.39 15.65 10.10
C PRO A 253 0.90 15.00 11.40
N ARG A 254 0.22 15.76 12.24
CA ARG A 254 -0.58 15.26 13.34
C ARG A 254 -1.97 14.91 12.82
N PHE A 255 -2.48 13.74 13.16
CA PHE A 255 -3.86 13.39 12.84
C PHE A 255 -4.81 13.96 13.87
N SER A 256 -6.03 14.28 13.44
CA SER A 256 -7.09 14.71 14.36
C SER A 256 -7.50 13.56 15.28
N ALA A 257 -7.77 13.88 16.54
CA ALA A 257 -8.00 12.91 17.62
C ALA A 257 -9.10 11.87 17.28
N HIS A 258 -10.16 12.28 16.59
CA HIS A 258 -11.24 11.39 16.20
C HIS A 258 -10.81 10.30 15.19
N TRP A 259 -9.81 10.56 14.34
CA TRP A 259 -9.24 9.54 13.44
C TRP A 259 -8.25 8.63 14.16
N GLU A 260 -7.40 9.18 15.05
CA GLU A 260 -6.53 8.37 15.90
C GLU A 260 -7.35 7.41 16.78
N PHE A 261 -8.48 7.88 17.32
CA PHE A 261 -9.42 7.03 18.07
C PHE A 261 -9.95 5.87 17.23
N VAL A 262 -10.38 6.12 15.97
CA VAL A 262 -10.88 5.07 15.09
C VAL A 262 -9.81 4.04 14.80
N LEU A 263 -8.57 4.44 14.58
CA LEU A 263 -7.47 3.52 14.27
C LEU A 263 -6.93 2.75 15.47
N ALA A 264 -7.17 3.23 16.72
CA ALA A 264 -6.64 2.56 17.91
C ALA A 264 -6.99 1.06 17.93
N PRO A 265 -6.07 0.15 18.28
CA PRO A 265 -4.74 0.33 18.89
C PRO A 265 -3.57 0.52 17.91
N LEU A 266 -3.84 0.74 16.61
CA LEU A 266 -2.82 1.19 15.69
C LEU A 266 -2.45 2.64 16.05
N VAL A 267 -1.15 2.95 16.13
CA VAL A 267 -0.67 4.28 16.52
C VAL A 267 0.16 4.92 15.42
N ASN A 268 0.10 6.26 15.34
CA ASN A 268 0.97 7.01 14.44
C ASN A 268 2.44 6.71 14.75
N HIS A 269 3.27 6.58 13.71
CA HIS A 269 4.70 6.27 13.83
C HIS A 269 5.46 7.24 14.74
N HIS A 270 5.10 8.52 14.72
CA HIS A 270 5.71 9.56 15.55
C HIS A 270 5.08 9.70 16.94
N SER A 271 4.07 8.91 17.27
CA SER A 271 3.47 8.91 18.60
C SER A 271 4.39 8.26 19.63
N GLY A 272 4.52 8.88 20.80
CA GLY A 272 5.18 8.27 21.96
C GLY A 272 4.35 7.18 22.65
N GLN A 273 3.11 6.93 22.20
CA GLN A 273 2.24 5.92 22.77
C GLN A 273 2.71 4.51 22.41
N ALA A 274 2.52 3.57 23.33
CA ALA A 274 2.69 2.15 23.05
C ALA A 274 1.56 1.69 22.13
N GLY A 275 1.91 1.03 21.03
CA GLY A 275 0.95 0.50 20.07
C GLY A 275 1.44 -0.81 19.46
N VAL A 276 0.49 -1.68 19.13
CA VAL A 276 0.77 -3.02 18.59
C VAL A 276 1.27 -2.93 17.15
N LEU A 277 0.71 -2.02 16.38
CA LEU A 277 1.10 -1.71 15.02
C LEU A 277 1.28 -0.19 14.89
N ARG A 278 2.31 0.21 14.16
CA ARG A 278 2.53 1.61 13.82
C ARG A 278 2.18 1.87 12.37
N PHE A 279 1.67 3.07 12.08
CA PHE A 279 1.33 3.46 10.73
C PHE A 279 1.88 4.85 10.38
N ARG A 280 2.03 5.07 9.08
CA ARG A 280 2.30 6.39 8.47
C ARG A 280 1.27 6.66 7.39
N GLN A 281 1.01 7.93 7.16
CA GLN A 281 0.27 8.38 5.98
C GLN A 281 1.10 8.09 4.70
N ILE A 282 0.42 7.66 3.65
CA ILE A 282 1.06 7.36 2.36
C ILE A 282 0.57 8.26 1.23
N GLU A 283 -0.66 8.75 1.33
CA GLU A 283 -1.28 9.63 0.37
C GLU A 283 -1.60 11.00 1.00
N TYR A 284 -2.31 11.82 0.25
CA TYR A 284 -2.76 13.14 0.67
C TYR A 284 -3.70 13.06 1.90
N TYR A 285 -3.84 14.15 2.65
CA TYR A 285 -4.64 14.19 3.89
C TYR A 285 -6.15 13.98 3.68
N ARG A 286 -6.63 14.04 2.44
CA ARG A 286 -8.01 13.79 2.07
C ARG A 286 -8.17 12.34 1.64
N MET A 287 -9.09 11.66 2.31
CA MET A 287 -9.40 10.27 2.04
C MET A 287 -10.14 10.13 0.71
N PRO A 288 -9.77 9.18 -0.14
CA PRO A 288 -10.60 8.75 -1.24
C PRO A 288 -12.00 8.39 -0.76
N MET A 289 -13.02 8.66 -1.60
CA MET A 289 -14.39 8.42 -1.19
C MET A 289 -15.25 7.84 -2.30
N MET A 290 -16.28 7.09 -1.88
CA MET A 290 -17.40 6.77 -2.74
C MET A 290 -18.66 7.41 -2.18
N ALA A 291 -19.60 7.80 -3.04
CA ALA A 291 -20.89 8.31 -2.62
C ALA A 291 -22.02 7.77 -3.52
N TYR A 292 -23.10 7.35 -2.88
CA TYR A 292 -24.35 6.96 -3.52
C TYR A 292 -25.43 7.93 -3.10
N LEU A 293 -26.10 8.56 -4.07
CA LEU A 293 -27.13 9.55 -3.87
C LEU A 293 -28.41 9.11 -4.58
N ALA A 294 -29.46 8.85 -3.82
CA ALA A 294 -30.81 8.68 -4.34
C ALA A 294 -31.54 10.01 -4.21
N VAL A 295 -31.75 10.71 -5.31
CA VAL A 295 -32.36 12.06 -5.34
C VAL A 295 -33.81 11.99 -5.82
N ASP A 296 -34.62 12.98 -5.45
CA ASP A 296 -36.01 13.08 -5.85
C ASP A 296 -36.18 13.35 -7.36
N ASP A 297 -35.32 14.20 -7.93
CA ASP A 297 -35.33 14.54 -9.34
C ASP A 297 -33.90 14.64 -9.90
N PRO A 298 -33.35 13.58 -10.50
CA PRO A 298 -32.03 13.63 -11.12
C PRO A 298 -31.89 14.61 -12.26
N ASP A 299 -32.98 14.90 -13.01
CA ASP A 299 -32.95 15.85 -14.12
C ASP A 299 -32.90 17.30 -13.67
N ALA A 300 -33.25 17.56 -12.42
CA ALA A 300 -33.09 18.88 -11.81
C ALA A 300 -31.62 19.21 -11.47
N LEU A 301 -30.71 18.21 -11.47
CA LEU A 301 -29.30 18.44 -11.22
C LEU A 301 -28.63 19.14 -12.40
N GLU A 302 -27.88 20.18 -12.11
CA GLU A 302 -27.09 20.89 -13.10
C GLU A 302 -25.69 20.26 -13.24
N ARG A 303 -25.01 20.57 -14.33
CA ARG A 303 -23.61 20.21 -14.55
C ARG A 303 -22.74 20.61 -13.37
N ALA A 304 -22.98 21.79 -12.79
CA ALA A 304 -22.26 22.29 -11.62
C ALA A 304 -22.40 21.37 -10.40
N ASP A 305 -23.56 20.74 -10.22
CA ASP A 305 -23.78 19.81 -9.12
C ASP A 305 -22.95 18.53 -9.31
N PHE A 306 -22.90 17.97 -10.53
CA PHE A 306 -22.05 16.82 -10.84
C PHE A 306 -20.56 17.15 -10.69
N VAL A 307 -20.13 18.35 -11.07
CA VAL A 307 -18.74 18.82 -10.83
C VAL A 307 -18.44 18.88 -9.34
N ARG A 308 -19.34 19.46 -8.52
CA ARG A 308 -19.15 19.52 -7.07
C ARG A 308 -19.09 18.14 -6.44
N LEU A 309 -19.94 17.24 -6.85
CA LEU A 309 -19.96 15.87 -6.34
C LEU A 309 -18.71 15.09 -6.77
N GLY A 310 -18.39 15.06 -8.06
CA GLY A 310 -17.32 14.22 -8.61
C GLY A 310 -15.91 14.72 -8.30
N LEU A 311 -15.71 16.04 -8.31
CA LEU A 311 -14.42 16.65 -7.93
C LEU A 311 -14.39 17.04 -6.44
N ALA A 312 -15.49 16.77 -5.72
CA ALA A 312 -15.69 17.03 -4.30
C ALA A 312 -15.23 18.44 -3.90
N THR A 313 -15.85 19.46 -4.48
CA THR A 313 -15.65 20.86 -4.17
C THR A 313 -16.78 21.38 -3.30
N GLY A 314 -16.57 22.52 -2.63
CA GLY A 314 -17.58 23.10 -1.72
C GLY A 314 -18.93 23.32 -2.36
N GLY A 315 -20.00 23.16 -1.56
CA GLY A 315 -21.39 23.26 -1.99
C GLY A 315 -21.96 24.68 -2.10
N ASP A 316 -21.14 25.73 -1.90
CA ASP A 316 -21.60 27.10 -2.00
C ASP A 316 -21.93 27.49 -3.45
N ALA A 317 -23.20 27.41 -3.81
CA ALA A 317 -23.68 27.77 -5.14
C ALA A 317 -23.42 29.25 -5.51
N ALA A 318 -23.37 30.13 -4.51
CA ALA A 318 -23.12 31.57 -4.72
C ALA A 318 -21.67 31.88 -5.09
N ALA A 319 -20.72 31.02 -4.67
CA ALA A 319 -19.30 31.19 -4.98
C ALA A 319 -18.91 30.72 -6.39
N GLY A 320 -19.83 30.11 -7.16
CA GLY A 320 -19.52 29.50 -8.46
C GLY A 320 -18.66 28.24 -8.35
N LEU A 321 -18.13 27.79 -9.49
CA LEU A 321 -17.18 26.68 -9.52
C LEU A 321 -15.75 27.19 -9.43
N PRO A 322 -14.85 26.52 -8.70
CA PRO A 322 -13.46 26.97 -8.54
C PRO A 322 -12.57 26.62 -9.75
N TYR A 323 -13.16 26.21 -10.86
CA TYR A 323 -12.45 25.76 -12.06
C TYR A 323 -12.78 26.63 -13.27
N ALA A 324 -11.79 26.84 -14.14
CA ALA A 324 -11.98 27.51 -15.41
C ALA A 324 -12.89 26.68 -16.32
N GLU A 325 -13.74 27.35 -17.11
CA GLU A 325 -14.65 26.69 -18.06
C GLU A 325 -13.91 25.83 -19.09
N THR A 326 -12.72 26.26 -19.50
CA THR A 326 -11.84 25.49 -20.38
C THR A 326 -11.38 24.16 -19.77
N HIS A 327 -11.19 24.11 -18.45
CA HIS A 327 -10.86 22.86 -17.71
C HIS A 327 -12.06 21.92 -17.63
N LEU A 328 -13.25 22.47 -17.57
CA LEU A 328 -14.50 21.72 -17.45
C LEU A 328 -15.12 21.36 -18.82
N GLY A 329 -14.53 21.83 -19.93
CA GLY A 329 -15.13 21.71 -21.26
C GLY A 329 -15.47 20.29 -21.69
N ASP A 330 -14.68 19.32 -21.23
CA ASP A 330 -14.82 17.88 -21.49
C ASP A 330 -15.19 17.06 -20.25
N PHE A 331 -15.77 17.70 -19.22
CA PHE A 331 -16.06 17.09 -17.92
C PHE A 331 -16.85 15.77 -18.04
N GLU A 332 -17.92 15.78 -18.83
CA GLU A 332 -18.77 14.59 -19.00
C GLU A 332 -18.00 13.44 -19.64
N GLN A 333 -17.19 13.74 -20.65
CA GLN A 333 -16.39 12.73 -21.35
C GLN A 333 -15.29 12.14 -20.47
N ARG A 334 -14.66 12.97 -19.64
CA ARG A 334 -13.52 12.54 -18.81
C ARG A 334 -13.93 11.87 -17.52
N PHE A 335 -14.98 12.35 -16.87
CA PHE A 335 -15.32 11.95 -15.51
C PHE A 335 -16.64 11.21 -15.40
N CYS A 336 -17.54 11.27 -16.41
CA CYS A 336 -18.84 10.65 -16.32
C CYS A 336 -18.92 9.33 -17.09
N TYR A 337 -19.66 8.38 -16.54
CA TYR A 337 -20.09 7.17 -17.20
C TYR A 337 -21.60 7.21 -17.30
N ASP A 338 -22.08 7.55 -18.51
CA ASP A 338 -23.48 7.93 -18.79
C ASP A 338 -24.28 6.81 -19.46
N ARG A 339 -23.79 5.58 -19.45
CA ARG A 339 -24.46 4.45 -20.11
C ARG A 339 -25.92 4.27 -19.67
N PHE A 340 -26.22 4.63 -18.42
CA PHE A 340 -27.55 4.50 -17.83
C PHE A 340 -28.23 5.85 -17.61
N TRP A 341 -27.64 6.93 -18.10
CA TRP A 341 -28.22 8.27 -18.09
C TRP A 341 -29.25 8.41 -19.22
N ALA A 342 -30.39 7.74 -19.05
CA ALA A 342 -31.49 7.71 -20.01
C ALA A 342 -32.82 7.61 -19.25
N ALA A 343 -33.90 8.10 -19.86
CA ALA A 343 -35.25 8.07 -19.25
C ALA A 343 -35.86 6.66 -19.14
N THR A 344 -35.22 5.64 -19.73
CA THR A 344 -35.74 4.26 -19.75
C THR A 344 -34.71 3.28 -19.26
N GLY A 345 -35.15 2.14 -18.74
CA GLY A 345 -34.28 1.07 -18.25
C GLY A 345 -34.63 0.65 -16.82
N ALA A 346 -33.85 -0.26 -16.26
CA ALA A 346 -34.07 -0.74 -14.89
C ALA A 346 -33.73 0.33 -13.83
N ALA A 347 -32.72 1.17 -14.10
CA ALA A 347 -32.34 2.31 -13.27
C ALA A 347 -32.18 3.54 -14.16
N PRO A 348 -33.30 4.20 -14.53
CA PRO A 348 -33.24 5.40 -15.37
C PRO A 348 -32.50 6.52 -14.64
N HIS A 349 -32.00 7.47 -15.43
CA HIS A 349 -31.28 8.66 -14.91
C HIS A 349 -30.16 8.32 -13.92
N THR A 350 -29.42 7.22 -14.15
CA THR A 350 -28.27 6.85 -13.32
C THR A 350 -26.98 7.30 -13.99
N ARG A 351 -26.22 8.16 -13.27
CA ARG A 351 -24.92 8.67 -13.69
C ARG A 351 -23.85 8.29 -12.69
N TYR A 352 -22.72 7.81 -13.18
CA TYR A 352 -21.52 7.61 -12.37
C TYR A 352 -20.53 8.73 -12.70
N VAL A 353 -19.92 9.31 -11.68
CA VAL A 353 -18.85 10.30 -11.82
C VAL A 353 -17.62 9.75 -11.12
N CYS A 354 -16.53 9.56 -11.85
CA CYS A 354 -15.30 8.98 -11.36
C CYS A 354 -14.15 9.97 -11.53
N SER A 355 -13.49 10.29 -10.43
CA SER A 355 -12.23 11.05 -10.41
C SER A 355 -11.19 10.26 -9.60
N GLY A 356 -9.94 10.72 -9.59
CA GLY A 356 -8.93 10.08 -8.76
C GLY A 356 -9.21 10.12 -7.25
N LEU A 357 -10.12 10.98 -6.81
CA LEU A 357 -10.51 11.12 -5.41
C LEU A 357 -11.86 10.48 -5.10
N ALA A 358 -12.80 10.52 -6.03
CA ALA A 358 -14.18 10.15 -5.78
C ALA A 358 -14.77 9.25 -6.85
N LEU A 359 -15.61 8.30 -6.43
CA LEU A 359 -16.54 7.54 -7.26
C LEU A 359 -17.96 7.79 -6.76
N VAL A 360 -18.71 8.62 -7.48
CA VAL A 360 -20.05 9.02 -7.10
C VAL A 360 -21.08 8.42 -8.04
N VAL A 361 -22.17 7.88 -7.52
CA VAL A 361 -23.32 7.46 -8.30
C VAL A 361 -24.56 8.24 -7.86
N VAL A 362 -25.25 8.80 -8.83
CA VAL A 362 -26.49 9.56 -8.64
C VAL A 362 -27.60 8.91 -9.44
N GLY A 363 -28.78 8.83 -8.85
CA GLY A 363 -29.94 8.26 -9.54
C GLY A 363 -31.25 8.56 -8.83
N ASP A 364 -32.34 8.11 -9.47
CA ASP A 364 -33.72 8.39 -9.05
C ASP A 364 -34.09 7.59 -7.80
N SER A 365 -34.49 8.30 -6.75
CA SER A 365 -35.01 7.71 -5.51
C SER A 365 -36.34 6.94 -5.69
N GLN A 366 -37.06 7.17 -6.78
CA GLN A 366 -38.31 6.45 -7.07
C GLN A 366 -38.05 5.11 -7.77
N SER A 367 -36.85 4.90 -8.34
CA SER A 367 -36.51 3.66 -9.01
C SER A 367 -36.31 2.53 -7.98
N ALA A 368 -37.18 1.53 -8.00
CA ALA A 368 -37.09 0.37 -7.12
C ALA A 368 -35.76 -0.40 -7.31
N PHE A 369 -35.27 -0.50 -8.56
CA PHE A 369 -34.00 -1.16 -8.85
C PHE A 369 -32.80 -0.33 -8.36
N TYR A 370 -32.87 1.00 -8.48
CA TYR A 370 -31.80 1.87 -7.99
C TYR A 370 -31.60 1.70 -6.49
N ARG A 371 -32.69 1.61 -5.73
CA ARG A 371 -32.68 1.50 -4.25
C ARG A 371 -32.53 0.06 -3.73
N CYS A 372 -32.63 -0.95 -4.59
CA CYS A 372 -32.58 -2.34 -4.14
C CYS A 372 -31.22 -2.71 -3.55
N GLY A 373 -31.21 -3.09 -2.26
CA GLY A 373 -30.01 -3.50 -1.53
C GLY A 373 -29.50 -4.91 -1.83
N ASP A 374 -30.29 -5.72 -2.59
CA ASP A 374 -29.92 -7.11 -2.89
C ASP A 374 -29.41 -7.30 -4.32
N ARG A 375 -30.04 -6.64 -5.31
CA ARG A 375 -29.72 -6.84 -6.74
C ARG A 375 -29.54 -5.55 -7.52
N GLY A 376 -29.90 -4.40 -6.94
CA GLY A 376 -29.92 -3.11 -7.62
C GLY A 376 -28.61 -2.36 -7.54
N VAL A 377 -28.69 -1.07 -7.91
CA VAL A 377 -27.51 -0.20 -7.94
C VAL A 377 -26.93 0.00 -6.54
N LEU A 378 -27.77 0.05 -5.49
CA LEU A 378 -27.31 0.14 -4.11
C LEU A 378 -26.48 -1.11 -3.71
N ALA A 379 -26.95 -2.31 -4.08
CA ALA A 379 -26.19 -3.54 -3.84
C ALA A 379 -24.86 -3.53 -4.58
N GLN A 380 -24.88 -3.14 -5.88
CA GLN A 380 -23.66 -3.04 -6.68
C GLN A 380 -22.67 -2.02 -6.08
N PHE A 381 -23.18 -0.87 -5.60
CA PHE A 381 -22.35 0.15 -4.97
C PHE A 381 -21.63 -0.37 -3.72
N ARG A 382 -22.34 -1.07 -2.85
CA ARG A 382 -21.79 -1.58 -1.58
C ARG A 382 -20.85 -2.77 -1.74
N HIS A 383 -20.95 -3.50 -2.83
CA HIS A 383 -20.18 -4.73 -3.07
C HIS A 383 -19.24 -4.59 -4.26
N GLN A 384 -19.73 -4.75 -5.49
CA GLN A 384 -18.89 -4.77 -6.70
C GLN A 384 -18.11 -3.47 -6.90
N HIS A 385 -18.77 -2.30 -6.79
CA HIS A 385 -18.11 -1.00 -6.99
C HIS A 385 -17.18 -0.67 -5.83
N PHE A 386 -17.52 -1.06 -4.61
CA PHE A 386 -16.63 -0.92 -3.47
C PHE A 386 -15.33 -1.72 -3.67
N LEU A 387 -15.44 -2.98 -4.08
CA LEU A 387 -14.27 -3.83 -4.28
C LEU A 387 -13.38 -3.34 -5.44
N LEU A 388 -13.94 -2.84 -6.54
CA LEU A 388 -13.14 -2.23 -7.60
C LEU A 388 -12.38 -1.00 -7.11
N PHE A 389 -13.02 -0.15 -6.32
CA PHE A 389 -12.44 1.05 -5.75
C PHE A 389 -11.34 0.70 -4.73
N LEU A 390 -11.61 -0.26 -3.85
CA LEU A 390 -10.64 -0.81 -2.90
C LEU A 390 -9.39 -1.33 -3.60
N ILE A 391 -9.55 -2.15 -4.66
CA ILE A 391 -8.42 -2.71 -5.43
C ILE A 391 -7.60 -1.61 -6.09
N ALA A 392 -8.24 -0.62 -6.73
CA ALA A 392 -7.54 0.48 -7.38
C ALA A 392 -6.70 1.29 -6.38
N HIS A 393 -7.27 1.66 -5.24
CA HIS A 393 -6.55 2.40 -4.20
C HIS A 393 -5.48 1.55 -3.50
N PHE A 394 -5.72 0.25 -3.31
CA PHE A 394 -4.70 -0.67 -2.82
C PHE A 394 -3.50 -0.73 -3.77
N GLN A 395 -3.74 -0.82 -5.09
CA GLN A 395 -2.68 -0.83 -6.09
C GLN A 395 -1.86 0.46 -6.04
N LYS A 396 -2.52 1.62 -6.03
CA LYS A 396 -1.84 2.92 -5.91
C LYS A 396 -1.02 3.04 -4.63
N ALA A 397 -1.64 2.73 -3.49
CA ALA A 397 -0.98 2.82 -2.19
C ALA A 397 0.26 1.92 -2.10
N THR A 398 0.18 0.71 -2.66
CA THR A 398 1.32 -0.22 -2.69
C THR A 398 2.47 0.32 -3.54
N LEU A 399 2.18 0.88 -4.71
CA LEU A 399 3.20 1.49 -5.57
C LEU A 399 3.86 2.70 -4.89
N LEU A 400 3.08 3.57 -4.26
CA LEU A 400 3.60 4.70 -3.50
C LEU A 400 4.46 4.25 -2.32
N MET A 401 4.03 3.20 -1.59
CA MET A 401 4.81 2.61 -0.51
C MET A 401 6.16 2.08 -1.00
N VAL A 402 6.18 1.34 -2.11
CA VAL A 402 7.44 0.82 -2.69
C VAL A 402 8.34 1.97 -3.14
N SER A 403 7.78 2.98 -3.82
CA SER A 403 8.52 4.19 -4.22
C SER A 403 9.17 4.90 -3.02
N ASP A 404 8.43 5.06 -1.93
CA ASP A 404 8.92 5.68 -0.69
C ASP A 404 10.03 4.83 -0.03
N GLN A 405 9.87 3.50 0.04
CA GLN A 405 10.91 2.58 0.54
C GLN A 405 12.21 2.66 -0.27
N LEU A 406 12.12 2.80 -1.60
CA LEU A 406 13.28 2.98 -2.46
C LEU A 406 13.98 4.33 -2.19
N ALA A 407 13.21 5.41 -2.05
CA ALA A 407 13.73 6.73 -1.70
C ALA A 407 14.41 6.74 -0.32
N GLU A 408 13.76 6.18 0.72
CA GLU A 408 14.34 6.03 2.06
C GLU A 408 15.66 5.22 2.04
N ALA A 409 15.72 4.16 1.23
CA ALA A 409 16.92 3.35 1.11
C ALA A 409 18.09 4.15 0.52
N LEU A 410 17.81 4.96 -0.52
CA LEU A 410 18.82 5.77 -1.21
C LEU A 410 19.32 6.93 -0.33
N MET A 411 18.41 7.63 0.38
CA MET A 411 18.78 8.73 1.30
C MET A 411 19.71 8.27 2.43
N ALA A 412 19.59 7.02 2.86
CA ALA A 412 20.44 6.44 3.89
C ALA A 412 21.79 5.89 3.37
N LEU A 413 22.05 5.97 2.07
CA LEU A 413 23.26 5.44 1.44
C LEU A 413 24.43 6.43 1.54
N ASP A 414 25.50 6.02 2.21
CA ASP A 414 26.82 6.63 2.13
C ASP A 414 27.77 5.64 1.44
N PRO A 415 28.18 5.89 0.18
CA PRO A 415 29.02 4.95 -0.56
C PRO A 415 30.39 4.68 0.07
N THR A 416 30.85 5.58 0.94
CA THR A 416 32.15 5.48 1.62
C THR A 416 32.10 4.51 2.81
N LYS A 417 30.91 4.25 3.38
CA LYS A 417 30.71 3.41 4.56
C LYS A 417 30.15 2.02 4.19
N PRO A 418 30.92 0.93 4.38
CA PRO A 418 30.49 -0.43 4.04
C PRO A 418 29.17 -0.85 4.68
N GLU A 419 28.90 -0.39 5.92
CA GLU A 419 27.68 -0.74 6.66
C GLU A 419 26.42 -0.12 6.04
N THR A 420 26.50 1.12 5.55
CA THR A 420 25.38 1.77 4.87
C THR A 420 25.09 1.11 3.54
N VAL A 421 26.12 0.71 2.79
CA VAL A 421 26.01 -0.04 1.53
C VAL A 421 25.34 -1.41 1.77
N LYS A 422 25.73 -2.13 2.83
CA LYS A 422 25.11 -3.41 3.20
C LYS A 422 23.63 -3.23 3.57
N ARG A 423 23.30 -2.19 4.34
CA ARG A 423 21.93 -1.84 4.72
C ARG A 423 21.08 -1.48 3.48
N PHE A 424 21.65 -0.65 2.61
CA PHE A 424 21.03 -0.30 1.33
C PHE A 424 20.67 -1.54 0.50
N LYS A 425 21.62 -2.46 0.28
CA LYS A 425 21.38 -3.72 -0.46
C LYS A 425 20.24 -4.54 0.16
N ARG A 426 20.20 -4.65 1.49
CA ARG A 426 19.13 -5.36 2.20
C ARG A 426 17.78 -4.70 1.96
N ARG A 427 17.69 -3.36 2.06
CA ARG A 427 16.44 -2.60 1.85
C ARG A 427 15.93 -2.72 0.41
N ILE A 428 16.80 -2.57 -0.57
CA ILE A 428 16.42 -2.74 -1.99
C ILE A 428 15.91 -4.17 -2.26
N ARG A 429 16.57 -5.19 -1.71
CA ARG A 429 16.10 -6.58 -1.86
C ARG A 429 14.71 -6.78 -1.24
N ILE A 430 14.43 -6.19 -0.08
CA ILE A 430 13.11 -6.25 0.57
C ILE A 430 12.06 -5.56 -0.31
N ALA A 431 12.34 -4.34 -0.79
CA ALA A 431 11.43 -3.61 -1.68
C ALA A 431 11.17 -4.36 -2.99
N TYR A 432 12.21 -4.97 -3.57
CA TYR A 432 12.09 -5.79 -4.78
C TYR A 432 11.20 -7.02 -4.58
N VAL A 433 11.40 -7.77 -3.48
CA VAL A 433 10.57 -8.93 -3.16
C VAL A 433 9.11 -8.53 -2.90
N ALA A 434 8.90 -7.40 -2.21
CA ALA A 434 7.55 -6.84 -1.99
C ALA A 434 6.89 -6.46 -3.33
N PHE A 435 7.61 -5.80 -4.23
CA PHE A 435 7.13 -5.45 -5.56
C PHE A 435 6.82 -6.68 -6.43
N LEU A 436 7.69 -7.71 -6.43
CA LEU A 436 7.42 -8.97 -7.12
C LEU A 436 6.17 -9.66 -6.56
N SER A 437 6.06 -9.76 -5.24
CA SER A 437 4.90 -10.36 -4.58
C SER A 437 3.61 -9.61 -4.97
N PHE A 438 3.66 -8.28 -4.95
CA PHE A 438 2.55 -7.43 -5.38
C PHE A 438 2.21 -7.65 -6.85
N THR A 439 3.19 -7.59 -7.75
CA THR A 439 2.97 -7.71 -9.20
C THR A 439 2.36 -9.06 -9.58
N HIS A 440 2.78 -10.15 -8.95
CA HIS A 440 2.29 -11.48 -9.29
C HIS A 440 0.98 -11.87 -8.59
N ARG A 441 0.62 -11.24 -7.48
CA ARG A 441 -0.57 -11.59 -6.71
C ARG A 441 -1.70 -10.59 -6.82
N TYR A 442 -1.39 -9.28 -6.97
CA TYR A 442 -2.34 -8.19 -6.76
C TYR A 442 -2.41 -7.19 -7.91
N TRP A 443 -1.57 -7.36 -8.93
CA TRP A 443 -1.59 -6.52 -10.10
C TRP A 443 -2.62 -7.03 -11.12
N PHE A 444 -3.82 -6.45 -11.07
CA PHE A 444 -4.91 -6.78 -11.96
C PHE A 444 -5.09 -5.69 -12.99
N HIS A 445 -5.04 -6.05 -14.29
CA HIS A 445 -5.38 -5.12 -15.37
C HIS A 445 -6.89 -4.97 -15.52
N ASP A 446 -7.59 -6.07 -15.50
CA ASP A 446 -9.04 -6.16 -15.51
C ASP A 446 -9.49 -6.99 -14.31
N ILE A 447 -10.65 -6.68 -13.75
CA ILE A 447 -11.20 -7.40 -12.60
C ILE A 447 -12.48 -8.14 -12.94
N SER A 448 -13.14 -7.76 -14.04
CA SER A 448 -14.45 -8.28 -14.43
C SER A 448 -14.62 -8.23 -15.93
N GLU A 449 -15.43 -9.16 -16.48
CA GLU A 449 -15.91 -9.10 -17.85
C GLU A 449 -17.23 -8.30 -18.00
N GLN A 450 -17.86 -7.93 -16.90
CA GLN A 450 -19.03 -7.05 -16.94
C GLN A 450 -18.65 -5.65 -17.42
N ALA A 451 -19.24 -5.21 -18.55
CA ALA A 451 -18.82 -3.99 -19.25
C ALA A 451 -18.81 -2.73 -18.37
N HIS A 452 -19.79 -2.57 -17.46
CA HIS A 452 -19.85 -1.42 -16.57
C HIS A 452 -18.77 -1.46 -15.48
N VAL A 453 -18.54 -2.62 -14.84
CA VAL A 453 -17.50 -2.81 -13.81
C VAL A 453 -16.12 -2.59 -14.41
N LYS A 454 -15.87 -3.18 -15.59
CA LYS A 454 -14.62 -3.03 -16.34
C LYS A 454 -14.33 -1.57 -16.69
N THR A 455 -15.36 -0.84 -17.17
CA THR A 455 -15.19 0.58 -17.53
C THR A 455 -14.94 1.45 -16.30
N LEU A 456 -15.70 1.28 -15.22
CA LEU A 456 -15.49 2.03 -13.97
C LEU A 456 -14.11 1.75 -13.38
N PHE A 457 -13.65 0.49 -13.38
CA PHE A 457 -12.32 0.15 -12.91
C PHE A 457 -11.22 0.83 -13.74
N ARG A 458 -11.37 0.84 -15.08
CA ARG A 458 -10.44 1.54 -15.98
C ARG A 458 -10.41 3.03 -15.69
N MET A 459 -11.58 3.68 -15.54
CA MET A 459 -11.66 5.11 -15.18
C MET A 459 -10.97 5.40 -13.84
N CYS A 460 -11.20 4.58 -12.80
CA CYS A 460 -10.51 4.72 -11.52
C CYS A 460 -8.99 4.65 -11.70
N ARG A 461 -8.48 3.66 -12.43
CA ARG A 461 -7.04 3.48 -12.65
C ARG A 461 -6.40 4.62 -13.44
N GLU A 462 -7.11 5.12 -14.44
CA GLU A 462 -6.66 6.24 -15.27
C GLU A 462 -6.54 7.53 -14.46
N HIS A 463 -7.59 7.89 -13.70
CA HIS A 463 -7.57 9.08 -12.86
C HIS A 463 -6.63 8.98 -11.64
N LEU A 464 -6.32 7.77 -11.20
CA LEU A 464 -5.32 7.52 -10.17
C LEU A 464 -3.89 7.45 -10.72
N GLU A 465 -3.72 7.54 -12.05
CA GLU A 465 -2.41 7.45 -12.73
C GLU A 465 -1.62 6.18 -12.36
N ILE A 466 -2.33 5.05 -12.20
CA ILE A 466 -1.73 3.81 -11.69
C ILE A 466 -0.70 3.25 -12.68
N GLU A 467 -0.97 3.29 -14.00
CA GLU A 467 -0.04 2.76 -15.01
C GLU A 467 1.27 3.57 -15.11
N PRO A 468 1.23 4.92 -15.17
CA PRO A 468 2.45 5.71 -15.12
C PRO A 468 3.27 5.46 -13.85
N LEU A 469 2.61 5.42 -12.69
CA LEU A 469 3.26 5.15 -11.41
C LEU A 469 3.91 3.75 -11.37
N TYR A 470 3.22 2.73 -11.91
CA TYR A 470 3.78 1.39 -12.03
C TYR A 470 5.04 1.37 -12.91
N ALA A 471 4.98 2.02 -14.07
CA ALA A 471 6.13 2.11 -14.98
C ALA A 471 7.33 2.78 -14.30
N GLU A 472 7.11 3.89 -13.60
CA GLU A 472 8.14 4.61 -12.85
C GLU A 472 8.76 3.74 -11.75
N VAL A 473 7.96 3.08 -10.92
CA VAL A 473 8.46 2.22 -9.84
C VAL A 473 9.25 1.04 -10.41
N LYS A 474 8.75 0.43 -11.50
CA LYS A 474 9.43 -0.67 -12.18
C LYS A 474 10.81 -0.25 -12.72
N GLU A 475 10.90 0.92 -13.35
CA GLU A 475 12.15 1.48 -13.86
C GLU A 475 13.15 1.74 -12.72
N ARG A 476 12.71 2.42 -11.65
CA ARG A 476 13.55 2.66 -10.45
C ARG A 476 14.10 1.37 -9.85
N ILE A 477 13.27 0.33 -9.74
CA ILE A 477 13.72 -0.98 -9.25
C ILE A 477 14.73 -1.61 -10.20
N HIS A 478 14.51 -1.51 -11.51
CA HIS A 478 15.43 -2.03 -12.51
C HIS A 478 16.81 -1.36 -12.41
N ASP A 479 16.86 -0.04 -12.33
CA ASP A 479 18.10 0.73 -12.19
C ASP A 479 18.87 0.38 -10.90
N MET A 480 18.15 0.27 -9.79
CA MET A 480 18.76 -0.11 -8.51
C MET A 480 19.31 -1.53 -8.52
N ASN A 481 18.62 -2.49 -9.16
CA ASN A 481 19.12 -3.84 -9.34
C ASN A 481 20.33 -3.86 -10.27
N GLY A 482 20.30 -3.11 -11.37
CA GLY A 482 21.44 -2.97 -12.27
C GLY A 482 22.69 -2.47 -11.53
N TYR A 483 22.52 -1.47 -10.65
CA TYR A 483 23.61 -1.00 -9.79
C TYR A 483 24.15 -2.09 -8.85
N LEU A 484 23.27 -2.88 -8.22
CA LEU A 484 23.68 -3.97 -7.33
C LEU A 484 24.40 -5.09 -8.07
N ASP A 485 23.96 -5.41 -9.29
CA ASP A 485 24.58 -6.43 -10.14
C ASP A 485 25.95 -5.97 -10.62
N ALA A 486 26.10 -4.71 -11.05
CA ALA A 486 27.38 -4.12 -11.43
C ALA A 486 28.39 -4.15 -10.27
N ASP A 487 27.95 -3.79 -9.04
CA ASP A 487 28.83 -3.88 -7.85
C ASP A 487 29.20 -5.32 -7.50
N SER A 488 28.30 -6.29 -7.72
CA SER A 488 28.56 -7.72 -7.51
C SER A 488 29.58 -8.25 -8.51
N ILE A 489 29.45 -7.92 -9.79
CA ILE A 489 30.39 -8.27 -10.86
C ILE A 489 31.77 -7.68 -10.58
N ARG A 490 31.83 -6.40 -10.19
CA ARG A 490 33.10 -5.74 -9.82
C ARG A 490 33.78 -6.44 -8.63
N ARG A 491 33.03 -6.88 -7.63
CA ARG A 491 33.59 -7.65 -6.49
C ARG A 491 34.11 -9.01 -6.91
N GLN A 492 33.37 -9.72 -7.78
CA GLN A 492 33.80 -10.99 -8.35
C GLN A 492 35.10 -10.83 -9.15
N ALA A 493 35.19 -9.82 -10.02
CA ALA A 493 36.40 -9.50 -10.76
C ALA A 493 37.59 -9.26 -9.83
N ASN A 494 37.42 -8.44 -8.79
CA ASN A 494 38.46 -8.21 -7.80
C ASN A 494 38.87 -9.48 -7.03
N THR A 495 37.93 -10.40 -6.79
CA THR A 495 38.24 -11.69 -6.15
C THR A 495 39.05 -12.59 -7.08
N VAL A 496 38.70 -12.64 -8.37
CA VAL A 496 39.47 -13.38 -9.39
C VAL A 496 40.88 -12.83 -9.50
N VAL A 497 41.04 -11.51 -9.59
CA VAL A 497 42.37 -10.87 -9.62
C VAL A 497 43.18 -11.23 -8.37
N ARG A 498 42.59 -11.20 -7.18
CA ARG A 498 43.27 -11.62 -5.94
C ARG A 498 43.72 -13.08 -5.99
N LEU A 499 42.82 -13.96 -6.45
CA LEU A 499 43.14 -15.39 -6.59
C LEU A 499 44.29 -15.60 -7.59
N THR A 500 44.27 -14.91 -8.74
CA THR A 500 45.32 -14.97 -9.75
C THR A 500 46.66 -14.53 -9.17
N VAL A 501 46.69 -13.42 -8.40
CA VAL A 501 47.88 -12.94 -7.73
C VAL A 501 48.41 -13.99 -6.74
N VAL A 502 47.58 -14.57 -5.90
CA VAL A 502 47.99 -15.62 -4.96
C VAL A 502 48.50 -16.85 -5.68
N THR A 503 47.86 -17.25 -6.79
CA THR A 503 48.30 -18.38 -7.60
C THR A 503 49.67 -18.14 -8.23
N ILE A 504 49.94 -16.95 -8.78
CA ILE A 504 51.22 -16.59 -9.36
C ILE A 504 52.33 -16.66 -8.29
N PHE A 505 52.10 -16.10 -7.10
CA PHE A 505 53.10 -16.16 -6.02
C PHE A 505 53.26 -17.57 -5.46
N GLY A 506 52.19 -18.36 -5.37
CA GLY A 506 52.27 -19.76 -5.02
C GLY A 506 53.08 -20.58 -6.01
N LEU A 507 52.90 -20.31 -7.32
CA LEU A 507 53.71 -20.94 -8.38
C LEU A 507 55.19 -20.58 -8.27
N ILE A 508 55.51 -19.26 -8.05
CA ILE A 508 56.90 -18.81 -7.83
C ILE A 508 57.49 -19.53 -6.61
N GLY A 509 56.74 -19.65 -5.51
CA GLY A 509 57.19 -20.37 -4.32
C GLY A 509 57.45 -21.84 -4.61
N THR A 510 56.55 -22.53 -5.34
CA THR A 510 56.68 -23.93 -5.71
C THR A 510 57.85 -24.18 -6.61
N VAL A 511 58.08 -23.33 -7.62
CA VAL A 511 59.23 -23.41 -8.51
C VAL A 511 60.55 -23.19 -7.73
N THR A 512 60.57 -22.19 -6.83
CA THR A 512 61.75 -21.90 -6.01
C THR A 512 62.09 -23.07 -5.06
N THR A 513 61.10 -23.64 -4.39
CA THR A 513 61.33 -24.77 -3.49
C THR A 513 61.65 -26.06 -4.27
N GLY A 514 61.06 -26.25 -5.45
CA GLY A 514 61.43 -27.35 -6.36
C GLY A 514 62.86 -27.26 -6.86
N PHE A 515 63.31 -26.04 -7.22
CA PHE A 515 64.68 -25.79 -7.63
C PHE A 515 65.70 -26.07 -6.51
N LEU A 516 65.40 -25.62 -5.27
CA LEU A 516 66.23 -25.94 -4.09
C LEU A 516 66.21 -27.44 -3.75
N GLY A 517 65.16 -28.17 -4.09
CA GLY A 517 65.02 -29.62 -3.89
C GLY A 517 65.81 -30.48 -4.94
N MET A 518 66.27 -29.85 -6.03
CA MET A 518 66.99 -30.55 -7.12
C MET A 518 68.49 -30.79 -6.88
N ASN A 519 68.93 -30.96 -5.61
CA ASN A 519 70.32 -31.30 -5.25
C ASN A 519 71.41 -30.30 -5.75
N LEU A 520 71.06 -29.09 -6.07
CA LEU A 520 72.01 -28.06 -6.50
C LEU A 520 72.90 -27.56 -5.35
N LEU A 521 72.46 -27.74 -4.11
CA LEU A 521 73.27 -27.54 -2.90
C LEU A 521 73.61 -28.93 -2.36
N ALA A 522 74.88 -29.31 -2.43
CA ALA A 522 75.41 -30.62 -2.01
C ALA A 522 75.36 -30.78 -0.47
N GLU A 523 74.16 -30.81 0.12
CA GLU A 523 73.96 -30.98 1.56
C GLU A 523 73.29 -32.34 1.91
N ALA A 524 73.52 -33.35 1.09
CA ALA A 524 72.97 -34.68 1.37
C ALA A 524 73.42 -35.25 2.71
N ASP A 525 74.61 -34.89 3.19
CA ASP A 525 75.21 -35.37 4.44
C ASP A 525 75.05 -34.41 5.63
N ALA A 526 74.34 -33.26 5.43
CA ALA A 526 74.13 -32.31 6.50
C ALA A 526 73.24 -32.87 7.64
N PRO A 527 73.50 -32.58 8.90
CA PRO A 527 72.67 -33.02 10.00
C PRO A 527 71.27 -32.45 9.92
N TRP A 528 70.26 -33.22 10.40
CA TRP A 528 68.86 -32.87 10.35
C TRP A 528 68.51 -31.43 10.71
N PRO A 529 69.14 -30.80 11.78
CA PRO A 529 68.83 -29.39 12.09
C PRO A 529 69.24 -28.39 10.99
N ALA A 530 70.34 -28.65 10.26
CA ALA A 530 70.79 -27.79 9.17
C ALA A 530 69.83 -27.89 7.96
N LYS A 531 69.31 -29.07 7.63
CA LYS A 531 68.30 -29.30 6.61
C LYS A 531 67.01 -28.57 6.96
N LEU A 532 66.56 -28.64 8.22
CA LEU A 532 65.40 -27.91 8.70
C LEU A 532 65.61 -26.39 8.64
N ALA A 533 66.80 -25.92 9.02
CA ALA A 533 67.12 -24.48 8.92
C ALA A 533 67.10 -23.95 7.48
N ALA A 534 67.67 -24.73 6.53
CA ALA A 534 67.63 -24.35 5.11
C ALA A 534 66.20 -24.37 4.54
N PHE A 535 65.38 -25.35 4.93
CA PHE A 535 63.97 -25.38 4.56
C PHE A 535 63.21 -24.15 5.13
N LEU A 536 63.36 -23.85 6.42
CA LEU A 536 62.70 -22.71 7.06
C LEU A 536 63.18 -21.38 6.47
N LEU A 537 64.46 -21.28 6.07
CA LEU A 537 65.02 -20.06 5.42
C LEU A 537 64.33 -19.71 4.10
N VAL A 538 63.84 -20.70 3.37
CA VAL A 538 63.09 -20.50 2.12
C VAL A 538 61.60 -20.44 2.39
N PHE A 539 61.06 -21.31 3.23
CA PHE A 539 59.64 -21.46 3.49
C PHE A 539 59.03 -20.25 4.21
N VAL A 540 59.69 -19.73 5.26
CA VAL A 540 59.20 -18.59 6.03
C VAL A 540 59.12 -17.30 5.20
N PRO A 541 60.14 -16.90 4.42
CA PRO A 541 60.01 -15.76 3.53
C PRO A 541 58.94 -15.95 2.44
N THR A 542 58.78 -17.16 1.90
CA THR A 542 57.75 -17.46 0.90
C THR A 542 56.34 -17.31 1.49
N ILE A 543 56.08 -17.86 2.68
CA ILE A 543 54.81 -17.65 3.40
C ILE A 543 54.61 -16.15 3.72
N ALA A 544 55.62 -15.52 4.28
CA ALA A 544 55.53 -14.08 4.64
C ALA A 544 55.21 -13.22 3.41
N LEU A 545 55.85 -13.50 2.26
CA LEU A 545 55.60 -12.82 1.01
C LEU A 545 54.19 -13.12 0.47
N THR A 546 53.77 -14.35 0.54
CA THR A 546 52.40 -14.77 0.11
C THR A 546 51.34 -14.07 0.98
N LEU A 547 51.46 -14.08 2.30
CA LEU A 547 50.55 -13.39 3.21
C LEU A 547 50.58 -11.87 2.97
N TYR A 548 51.76 -11.31 2.81
CA TYR A 548 51.92 -9.87 2.50
C TYR A 548 51.21 -9.50 1.20
N THR A 549 51.32 -10.32 0.13
CA THR A 549 50.65 -10.08 -1.15
C THR A 549 49.14 -10.26 -1.05
N ILE A 550 48.62 -11.18 -0.24
CA ILE A 550 47.19 -11.29 0.03
C ILE A 550 46.67 -10.01 0.69
N VAL A 551 47.37 -9.49 1.71
CA VAL A 551 46.99 -8.25 2.41
C VAL A 551 47.07 -7.04 1.46
N LYS A 552 48.08 -6.97 0.61
CA LYS A 552 48.28 -5.89 -0.35
C LYS A 552 47.56 -6.11 -1.70
N SER A 553 46.89 -7.21 -1.90
CA SER A 553 46.23 -7.63 -3.16
C SER A 553 45.33 -6.56 -3.75
N LYS A 554 44.66 -5.74 -2.93
CA LYS A 554 43.85 -4.63 -3.42
C LYS A 554 44.70 -3.57 -4.14
N ARG A 555 45.80 -3.15 -3.52
CA ARG A 555 46.72 -2.15 -4.13
C ARG A 555 47.42 -2.68 -5.38
N LEU A 556 47.70 -3.98 -5.39
CA LEU A 556 48.27 -4.64 -6.55
C LEU A 556 47.25 -4.76 -7.68
N SER A 557 45.99 -5.03 -7.36
CA SER A 557 44.89 -5.00 -8.33
C SER A 557 44.74 -3.58 -8.94
N ASP A 558 44.69 -2.55 -8.09
CA ASP A 558 44.60 -1.17 -8.53
C ASP A 558 45.81 -0.76 -9.43
N PHE A 559 47.00 -1.28 -9.13
CA PHE A 559 48.18 -1.12 -9.96
C PHE A 559 48.09 -1.85 -11.31
N LEU A 560 47.57 -3.09 -11.34
CA LEU A 560 47.39 -3.85 -12.58
C LEU A 560 46.34 -3.19 -13.48
N ASP A 561 45.26 -2.67 -12.89
CA ASP A 561 44.27 -1.88 -13.62
C ASP A 561 44.93 -0.62 -14.25
N LEU A 562 45.81 0.07 -13.52
CA LEU A 562 46.55 1.24 -13.98
C LEU A 562 47.61 0.88 -15.06
N LEU A 563 48.17 -0.33 -14.97
CA LEU A 563 49.11 -0.86 -15.96
C LEU A 563 48.44 -1.14 -17.31
N SER A 564 47.21 -1.68 -17.26
CA SER A 564 46.39 -1.98 -18.44
C SER A 564 45.75 -0.75 -19.09
N ASP A 565 45.72 0.41 -18.39
CA ASP A 565 45.17 1.64 -18.94
C ASP A 565 46.20 2.30 -19.86
N GLU A 566 45.97 2.28 -21.17
CA GLU A 566 46.83 2.88 -22.20
C GLU A 566 46.92 4.40 -22.12
N ARG A 567 46.03 5.06 -21.38
CA ARG A 567 45.99 6.53 -21.23
C ARG A 567 46.98 7.05 -20.18
N VAL A 568 47.57 6.16 -19.39
CA VAL A 568 48.49 6.52 -18.29
C VAL A 568 49.94 6.47 -18.75
N SER A 569 50.72 7.54 -18.50
CA SER A 569 52.12 7.60 -18.89
C SER A 569 52.99 6.55 -18.18
N ALA A 570 54.04 6.09 -18.86
CA ALA A 570 54.99 5.10 -18.32
C ALA A 570 55.59 5.52 -16.97
N TRP A 571 55.83 6.84 -16.78
CA TRP A 571 56.37 7.35 -15.52
C TRP A 571 55.35 7.28 -14.36
N ALA A 572 54.05 7.49 -14.62
CA ALA A 572 52.99 7.31 -13.63
C ALA A 572 52.83 5.84 -13.25
N LYS A 573 53.01 4.92 -14.19
CA LYS A 573 52.99 3.47 -13.95
C LYS A 573 54.13 3.01 -13.04
N THR A 574 55.36 3.53 -13.25
CA THR A 574 56.52 3.23 -12.38
C THR A 574 56.35 3.82 -10.97
N ARG A 575 55.80 5.03 -10.84
CA ARG A 575 55.50 5.62 -9.54
C ARG A 575 54.40 4.83 -8.78
N ALA A 576 53.38 4.36 -9.47
CA ALA A 576 52.33 3.52 -8.90
C ALA A 576 52.88 2.17 -8.42
N PHE A 577 53.85 1.57 -9.14
CA PHE A 577 54.54 0.35 -8.72
C PHE A 577 55.21 0.53 -7.34
N PHE A 578 55.94 1.60 -7.14
CA PHE A 578 56.59 1.87 -5.84
C PHE A 578 55.58 2.23 -4.75
N ALA A 579 54.42 2.81 -5.10
CA ALA A 579 53.36 3.14 -4.16
C ALA A 579 52.63 1.89 -3.62
N VAL A 580 52.60 0.79 -4.37
CA VAL A 580 52.07 -0.50 -3.89
C VAL A 580 52.82 -0.97 -2.65
N TRP A 581 54.13 -0.76 -2.58
CA TRP A 581 55.04 -1.21 -1.52
C TRP A 581 55.25 -0.16 -0.43
N GLY A 582 54.84 1.10 -0.64
CA GLY A 582 55.00 2.19 0.32
C GLY A 582 54.10 2.01 1.54
N ARG A 583 54.58 2.41 2.74
CA ARG A 583 53.80 2.59 3.95
C ARG A 583 52.88 3.80 3.75
N GLY A 584 51.57 3.58 3.72
CA GLY A 584 50.57 4.62 3.87
C GLY A 584 49.85 4.40 5.14
#